data_50bf0fab5d8cc435b8b51efa243839df
#
_entry.id   50bf0fab5d8cc435b8b51efa243839df
#
_cell.length_a   1.000
_cell.length_b   1.000
_cell.length_c   1.000
_cell.angle_alpha   90.00
_cell.angle_beta   90.00
_cell.angle_gamma   90.00
#
_symmetry.space_group_name_H-M   'P 1'
#
loop_
_entity.id
_entity.type
_entity.pdbx_description
1 polymer ?
#
loop_
_entity_poly.entity_id
_entity_poly.type
_entity_poly.pdbx_seq_one_letter_code
_entity_poly.pdbx_strand_id
1 'polypeptide(L)'
;MTAMTYFTNHIILSAFGTTTGARAAYTTLEKQLVPHFPGCTIHWYYSSPTVRSSIAAEGAETAASIQALIEKIVNEAADKATLRIVVQSLHVLPGHEFHRLVRQISGLNHIAQIGMPLLFSPADYTQVIHCLKPLIEAARENRQAALVLGHGTDHPSWTSYCALEAELSKYYGPGVFLATLEKSPGTVDTVIEKIKADQFTAVHIIPFLMVAGMHFKRDIIGEKPESIKNLFEKNHVRLHLHEQGLATLPGVADIFAGHIRGAFASFAKPC
;
A
#
# COMPACT_ATOMS: atom_id res chain seq x y z
N MET A 1 -23.22 10.99 -37.53
CA MET A 1 -23.28 10.11 -36.34
C MET A 1 -21.84 9.71 -36.03
N THR A 2 -21.26 10.30 -34.99
CA THR A 2 -19.91 9.92 -34.53
C THR A 2 -20.04 8.56 -33.87
N ALA A 3 -19.38 7.53 -34.41
CA ALA A 3 -19.36 6.19 -33.77
C ALA A 3 -18.80 6.33 -32.35
N MET A 4 -19.58 5.89 -31.36
CA MET A 4 -19.07 5.78 -29.98
C MET A 4 -17.93 4.77 -30.00
N THR A 5 -16.72 5.24 -29.77
CA THR A 5 -15.55 4.36 -29.61
C THR A 5 -15.65 3.69 -28.25
N TYR A 6 -15.89 2.38 -28.24
CA TYR A 6 -15.88 1.58 -27.01
C TYR A 6 -14.43 1.19 -26.72
N PHE A 7 -13.93 1.59 -25.55
CA PHE A 7 -12.58 1.21 -25.10
C PHE A 7 -12.61 -0.11 -24.35
N THR A 8 -11.62 -0.97 -24.62
CA THR A 8 -11.36 -2.17 -23.85
C THR A 8 -10.38 -1.80 -22.74
N ASN A 9 -10.86 -1.78 -21.51
CA ASN A 9 -10.10 -1.29 -20.37
C ASN A 9 -9.57 -2.46 -19.52
N HIS A 10 -8.27 -2.43 -19.22
CA HIS A 10 -7.60 -3.38 -18.35
C HIS A 10 -6.95 -2.64 -17.19
N ILE A 11 -6.97 -3.26 -16.02
CA ILE A 11 -6.29 -2.78 -14.81
C ILE A 11 -5.32 -3.85 -14.36
N ILE A 12 -4.04 -3.50 -14.22
CA ILE A 12 -3.02 -4.37 -13.64
C ILE A 12 -2.75 -3.86 -12.23
N LEU A 13 -3.13 -4.65 -11.22
CA LEU A 13 -2.81 -4.37 -9.82
C LEU A 13 -1.39 -4.86 -9.55
N SER A 14 -0.46 -3.93 -9.33
CA SER A 14 0.96 -4.21 -9.12
C SER A 14 1.34 -4.05 -7.66
N ALA A 15 1.76 -5.15 -7.02
CA ALA A 15 2.20 -5.20 -5.62
C ALA A 15 3.57 -5.88 -5.49
N PHE A 16 4.27 -5.65 -4.37
CA PHE A 16 5.43 -6.48 -4.03
C PHE A 16 5.01 -7.93 -3.83
N GLY A 17 3.90 -8.13 -3.14
CA GLY A 17 3.32 -9.44 -2.84
C GLY A 17 3.78 -10.00 -1.50
N THR A 18 3.26 -11.17 -1.16
CA THR A 18 3.62 -11.94 0.03
C THR A 18 3.44 -13.44 -0.23
N THR A 19 4.27 -14.27 0.38
CA THR A 19 4.16 -15.74 0.38
C THR A 19 3.34 -16.28 1.55
N THR A 20 2.79 -15.40 2.40
CA THR A 20 2.00 -15.78 3.57
C THR A 20 0.49 -15.73 3.28
N GLY A 21 -0.32 -16.27 4.19
CA GLY A 21 -1.79 -16.15 4.13
C GLY A 21 -2.32 -14.71 4.08
N ALA A 22 -1.47 -13.71 4.39
CA ALA A 22 -1.80 -12.28 4.23
C ALA A 22 -2.09 -11.87 2.77
N ARG A 23 -1.81 -12.73 1.78
CA ARG A 23 -2.22 -12.54 0.38
C ARG A 23 -3.74 -12.37 0.23
N ALA A 24 -4.54 -12.95 1.13
CA ALA A 24 -5.99 -12.78 1.16
C ALA A 24 -6.43 -11.30 1.29
N ALA A 25 -5.61 -10.43 1.88
CA ALA A 25 -5.89 -9.01 1.97
C ALA A 25 -5.92 -8.33 0.58
N TYR A 26 -5.09 -8.78 -0.36
CA TYR A 26 -5.14 -8.29 -1.75
C TYR A 26 -6.43 -8.73 -2.46
N THR A 27 -6.92 -9.95 -2.20
CA THR A 27 -8.23 -10.40 -2.73
C THR A 27 -9.37 -9.55 -2.16
N THR A 28 -9.28 -9.13 -0.89
CA THR A 28 -10.26 -8.22 -0.29
C THR A 28 -10.22 -6.85 -0.96
N LEU A 29 -9.02 -6.29 -1.20
CA LEU A 29 -8.86 -5.02 -1.90
C LEU A 29 -9.42 -5.09 -3.33
N GLU A 30 -9.13 -6.16 -4.07
CA GLU A 30 -9.68 -6.35 -5.42
C GLU A 30 -11.21 -6.37 -5.42
N LYS A 31 -11.82 -7.14 -4.50
CA LYS A 31 -13.29 -7.18 -4.36
C LYS A 31 -13.91 -5.81 -4.09
N GLN A 32 -13.18 -4.93 -3.38
CA GLN A 32 -13.61 -3.56 -3.14
C GLN A 32 -13.41 -2.66 -4.37
N LEU A 33 -12.38 -2.93 -5.20
CA LEU A 33 -12.08 -2.15 -6.41
C LEU A 33 -13.01 -2.50 -7.58
N VAL A 34 -13.37 -3.78 -7.76
CA VAL A 34 -14.19 -4.25 -8.89
C VAL A 34 -15.45 -3.40 -9.13
N PRO A 35 -16.26 -3.04 -8.12
CA PRO A 35 -17.47 -2.25 -8.33
C PRO A 35 -17.22 -0.83 -8.88
N HIS A 36 -16.02 -0.28 -8.72
CA HIS A 36 -15.66 1.04 -9.25
C HIS A 36 -15.36 1.02 -10.76
N PHE A 37 -15.15 -0.16 -11.35
CA PHE A 37 -14.68 -0.33 -12.73
C PHE A 37 -15.47 -1.41 -13.48
N PRO A 38 -16.78 -1.25 -13.63
CA PRO A 38 -17.60 -2.22 -14.36
C PRO A 38 -17.10 -2.34 -15.80
N GLY A 39 -16.94 -3.57 -16.27
CA GLY A 39 -16.46 -3.86 -17.63
C GLY A 39 -14.92 -3.81 -17.80
N CYS A 40 -14.14 -3.47 -16.77
CA CYS A 40 -12.70 -3.61 -16.80
C CYS A 40 -12.25 -5.04 -16.44
N THR A 41 -11.23 -5.54 -17.14
CA THR A 41 -10.55 -6.79 -16.76
C THR A 41 -9.43 -6.49 -15.78
N ILE A 42 -9.40 -7.16 -14.63
CA ILE A 42 -8.37 -6.98 -13.60
C ILE A 42 -7.34 -8.09 -13.70
N HIS A 43 -6.07 -7.72 -13.68
CA HIS A 43 -4.91 -8.61 -13.69
C HIS A 43 -4.04 -8.32 -12.47
N TRP A 44 -3.26 -9.32 -12.03
CA TRP A 44 -2.28 -9.19 -10.96
C TRP A 44 -0.85 -9.29 -11.48
N TYR A 45 0.01 -8.43 -10.95
CA TYR A 45 1.46 -8.53 -11.10
C TYR A 45 2.14 -8.36 -9.76
N TYR A 46 3.02 -9.30 -9.41
CA TYR A 46 3.84 -9.23 -8.19
C TYR A 46 5.29 -8.95 -8.57
N SER A 47 5.89 -7.87 -8.03
CA SER A 47 7.27 -7.48 -8.38
C SER A 47 8.31 -8.41 -7.76
N SER A 48 8.01 -9.07 -6.63
CA SER A 48 8.91 -10.05 -5.98
C SER A 48 9.02 -11.36 -6.77
N PRO A 49 10.23 -11.75 -7.23
CA PRO A 49 10.45 -13.04 -7.89
C PRO A 49 10.07 -14.23 -7.01
N THR A 50 10.39 -14.16 -5.72
CA THR A 50 10.05 -15.22 -4.74
C THR A 50 8.55 -15.43 -4.64
N VAL A 51 7.76 -14.35 -4.62
CA VAL A 51 6.30 -14.44 -4.58
C VAL A 51 5.77 -15.06 -5.86
N ARG A 52 6.27 -14.65 -7.04
CA ARG A 52 5.86 -15.23 -8.31
C ARG A 52 6.18 -16.73 -8.40
N SER A 53 7.38 -17.14 -7.96
CA SER A 53 7.76 -18.56 -7.90
C SER A 53 6.85 -19.36 -6.98
N SER A 54 6.47 -18.82 -5.83
CA SER A 54 5.53 -19.46 -4.90
C SER A 54 4.14 -19.64 -5.54
N ILE A 55 3.63 -18.59 -6.19
CA ILE A 55 2.32 -18.63 -6.88
C ILE A 55 2.33 -19.62 -8.04
N ALA A 56 3.42 -19.66 -8.82
CA ALA A 56 3.58 -20.63 -9.91
C ALA A 56 3.63 -22.07 -9.38
N ALA A 57 4.27 -22.32 -8.24
CA ALA A 57 4.29 -23.63 -7.59
C ALA A 57 2.90 -24.07 -7.08
N GLU A 58 2.00 -23.12 -6.82
CA GLU A 58 0.58 -23.37 -6.50
C GLU A 58 -0.28 -23.63 -7.76
N GLY A 59 0.33 -23.65 -8.96
CA GLY A 59 -0.35 -23.90 -10.24
C GLY A 59 -1.02 -22.66 -10.87
N ALA A 60 -0.82 -21.45 -10.32
CA ALA A 60 -1.38 -20.24 -10.90
C ALA A 60 -0.39 -19.60 -11.90
N GLU A 61 -0.93 -19.06 -12.99
CA GLU A 61 -0.13 -18.36 -14.00
C GLU A 61 0.42 -17.04 -13.44
N THR A 62 1.71 -16.78 -13.66
CA THR A 62 2.37 -15.53 -13.32
C THR A 62 3.21 -15.02 -14.48
N ALA A 63 3.15 -13.72 -14.77
CA ALA A 63 4.01 -13.12 -15.78
C ALA A 63 5.44 -12.93 -15.24
N ALA A 64 6.44 -13.18 -16.08
CA ALA A 64 7.85 -13.00 -15.75
C ALA A 64 8.21 -11.54 -15.46
N SER A 65 7.57 -10.61 -16.18
CA SER A 65 7.71 -9.16 -16.00
C SER A 65 6.38 -8.44 -16.28
N ILE A 66 6.31 -7.17 -15.88
CA ILE A 66 5.13 -6.34 -16.18
C ILE A 66 4.98 -6.11 -17.69
N GLN A 67 6.11 -5.99 -18.42
CA GLN A 67 6.11 -5.87 -19.87
C GLN A 67 5.51 -7.11 -20.52
N ALA A 68 5.93 -8.32 -20.09
CA ALA A 68 5.39 -9.58 -20.61
C ALA A 68 3.87 -9.71 -20.37
N LEU A 69 3.37 -9.21 -19.23
CA LEU A 69 1.94 -9.17 -18.97
C LEU A 69 1.21 -8.20 -19.90
N ILE A 70 1.76 -7.00 -20.10
CA ILE A 70 1.19 -6.00 -21.02
C ILE A 70 1.22 -6.54 -22.47
N GLU A 71 2.32 -7.14 -22.90
CA GLU A 71 2.44 -7.77 -24.23
C GLU A 71 1.40 -8.88 -24.44
N LYS A 72 1.18 -9.71 -23.43
CA LYS A 72 0.12 -10.74 -23.45
C LYS A 72 -1.24 -10.10 -23.68
N ILE A 73 -1.62 -9.08 -22.88
CA ILE A 73 -2.89 -8.35 -23.01
C ILE A 73 -3.04 -7.72 -24.40
N VAL A 74 -1.98 -7.10 -24.92
CA VAL A 74 -1.95 -6.48 -26.26
C VAL A 74 -2.15 -7.52 -27.37
N ASN A 75 -1.55 -8.70 -27.24
CA ASN A 75 -1.66 -9.76 -28.24
C ASN A 75 -3.04 -10.45 -28.21
N GLU A 76 -3.70 -10.49 -27.07
CA GLU A 76 -5.05 -11.05 -26.91
C GLU A 76 -6.15 -10.03 -27.27
N ALA A 77 -5.82 -8.74 -27.39
CA ALA A 77 -6.79 -7.70 -27.71
C ALA A 77 -7.30 -7.80 -29.15
N ALA A 78 -8.60 -7.79 -29.33
CA ALA A 78 -9.25 -7.80 -30.66
C ALA A 78 -8.98 -6.51 -31.45
N ASP A 79 -8.90 -5.38 -30.77
CA ASP A 79 -8.57 -4.07 -31.35
C ASP A 79 -7.60 -3.31 -30.44
N LYS A 80 -6.36 -3.17 -30.90
CA LYS A 80 -5.29 -2.46 -30.17
C LYS A 80 -5.51 -0.94 -30.10
N ALA A 81 -6.28 -0.36 -31.03
CA ALA A 81 -6.52 1.08 -31.05
C ALA A 81 -7.47 1.54 -29.93
N THR A 82 -8.31 0.63 -29.47
CA THR A 82 -9.24 0.89 -28.36
C THR A 82 -8.77 0.38 -26.99
N LEU A 83 -7.59 -0.27 -26.96
CA LEU A 83 -7.03 -0.83 -25.72
C LEU A 83 -6.46 0.26 -24.81
N ARG A 84 -6.84 0.21 -23.53
CA ARG A 84 -6.29 1.05 -22.46
C ARG A 84 -5.93 0.19 -21.27
N ILE A 85 -4.71 0.33 -20.78
CA ILE A 85 -4.21 -0.41 -19.64
C ILE A 85 -3.80 0.59 -18.55
N VAL A 86 -4.33 0.43 -17.34
CA VAL A 86 -3.84 1.15 -16.17
C VAL A 86 -3.05 0.19 -15.29
N VAL A 87 -1.81 0.51 -15.01
CA VAL A 87 -0.95 -0.22 -14.07
C VAL A 87 -1.03 0.49 -12.72
N GLN A 88 -1.87 -0.01 -11.81
CA GLN A 88 -2.03 0.57 -10.49
C GLN A 88 -0.95 0.09 -9.53
N SER A 89 -0.13 1.01 -9.03
CA SER A 89 0.84 0.73 -7.98
C SER A 89 0.14 0.54 -6.63
N LEU A 90 0.22 -0.66 -6.05
CA LEU A 90 -0.28 -0.95 -4.70
C LEU A 90 0.87 -0.84 -3.67
N HIS A 91 1.69 0.19 -3.79
CA HIS A 91 2.73 0.53 -2.82
C HIS A 91 2.25 1.69 -1.92
N VAL A 92 2.82 1.77 -0.72
CA VAL A 92 2.49 2.86 0.21
C VAL A 92 3.08 4.18 -0.25
N LEU A 93 4.33 4.16 -0.75
CA LEU A 93 5.13 5.33 -1.10
C LEU A 93 5.60 5.28 -2.56
N PRO A 94 5.92 6.44 -3.18
CA PRO A 94 6.62 6.49 -4.46
C PRO A 94 8.12 6.17 -4.27
N GLY A 95 8.41 4.95 -3.77
CA GLY A 95 9.75 4.45 -3.48
C GLY A 95 10.38 3.67 -4.63
N HIS A 96 11.40 2.85 -4.30
CA HIS A 96 12.15 2.06 -5.28
C HIS A 96 11.28 1.18 -6.18
N GLU A 97 10.29 0.48 -5.60
CA GLU A 97 9.40 -0.40 -6.36
C GLU A 97 8.52 0.38 -7.35
N PHE A 98 7.96 1.53 -6.91
CA PHE A 98 7.20 2.40 -7.79
C PHE A 98 8.05 2.93 -8.95
N HIS A 99 9.25 3.46 -8.67
CA HIS A 99 10.13 3.97 -9.73
C HIS A 99 10.64 2.87 -10.66
N ARG A 100 10.81 1.64 -10.17
CA ARG A 100 11.10 0.48 -11.02
C ARG A 100 9.93 0.22 -11.97
N LEU A 101 8.70 0.23 -11.46
CA LEU A 101 7.48 0.06 -12.25
C LEU A 101 7.36 1.14 -13.34
N VAL A 102 7.55 2.42 -12.97
CA VAL A 102 7.54 3.55 -13.92
C VAL A 102 8.55 3.32 -15.05
N ARG A 103 9.81 2.95 -14.74
CA ARG A 103 10.83 2.67 -15.75
C ARG A 103 10.45 1.52 -16.66
N GLN A 104 9.84 0.48 -16.12
CA GLN A 104 9.44 -0.71 -16.88
C GLN A 104 8.35 -0.42 -17.90
N ILE A 105 7.48 0.57 -17.67
CA ILE A 105 6.37 0.91 -18.58
C ILE A 105 6.63 2.18 -19.39
N SER A 106 7.76 2.86 -19.21
CA SER A 106 8.02 4.20 -19.79
C SER A 106 7.95 4.27 -21.30
N GLY A 107 8.16 3.19 -22.04
CA GLY A 107 8.01 3.15 -23.51
C GLY A 107 6.58 2.85 -24.00
N LEU A 108 5.64 2.63 -23.09
CA LEU A 108 4.31 2.11 -23.40
C LEU A 108 3.18 3.13 -23.13
N ASN A 109 3.51 4.42 -22.98
CA ASN A 109 2.57 5.47 -22.55
C ASN A 109 1.35 5.63 -23.45
N HIS A 110 1.40 5.18 -24.70
CA HIS A 110 0.28 5.21 -25.64
C HIS A 110 -0.78 4.15 -25.36
N ILE A 111 -0.44 3.07 -24.62
CA ILE A 111 -1.35 1.97 -24.28
C ILE A 111 -1.44 1.70 -22.79
N ALA A 112 -0.46 2.14 -21.97
CA ALA A 112 -0.40 1.91 -20.54
C ALA A 112 -0.12 3.20 -19.78
N GLN A 113 -0.92 3.49 -18.77
CA GLN A 113 -0.75 4.61 -17.83
C GLN A 113 -0.55 4.08 -16.42
N ILE A 114 0.11 4.86 -15.54
CA ILE A 114 0.38 4.45 -14.18
C ILE A 114 -0.57 5.10 -13.19
N GLY A 115 -1.18 4.29 -12.32
CA GLY A 115 -1.88 4.73 -11.12
C GLY A 115 -0.89 4.92 -9.95
N MET A 116 -1.03 6.00 -9.23
CA MET A 116 -0.10 6.45 -8.19
C MET A 116 -0.14 5.56 -6.94
N PRO A 117 0.94 5.51 -6.14
CA PRO A 117 0.95 4.82 -4.85
C PRO A 117 0.07 5.53 -3.82
N LEU A 118 -0.18 4.89 -2.67
CA LEU A 118 -1.15 5.31 -1.67
C LEU A 118 -0.92 6.75 -1.16
N LEU A 119 0.32 7.12 -0.86
CA LEU A 119 0.70 8.48 -0.42
C LEU A 119 1.42 9.22 -1.56
N PHE A 120 0.67 9.84 -2.43
CA PHE A 120 1.23 10.57 -3.56
C PHE A 120 0.89 12.07 -3.52
N SER A 121 -0.34 12.42 -3.20
CA SER A 121 -0.82 13.81 -3.15
C SER A 121 -1.23 14.22 -1.72
N PRO A 122 -1.29 15.53 -1.41
CA PRO A 122 -1.79 15.98 -0.10
C PRO A 122 -3.18 15.44 0.26
N ALA A 123 -4.05 15.26 -0.72
CA ALA A 123 -5.39 14.70 -0.51
C ALA A 123 -5.33 13.25 -0.01
N ASP A 124 -4.35 12.48 -0.46
CA ASP A 124 -4.18 11.08 -0.05
C ASP A 124 -3.86 10.97 1.43
N TYR A 125 -3.03 11.88 1.97
CA TYR A 125 -2.72 11.90 3.40
C TYR A 125 -3.98 12.11 4.24
N THR A 126 -4.82 13.06 3.84
CA THR A 126 -6.11 13.30 4.50
C THR A 126 -7.01 12.07 4.47
N GLN A 127 -7.14 11.42 3.30
CA GLN A 127 -7.95 10.22 3.15
C GLN A 127 -7.40 9.05 3.97
N VAL A 128 -6.08 8.84 3.97
CA VAL A 128 -5.42 7.79 4.76
C VAL A 128 -5.64 8.01 6.26
N ILE A 129 -5.55 9.25 6.75
CA ILE A 129 -5.87 9.59 8.15
C ILE A 129 -7.31 9.18 8.50
N HIS A 130 -8.26 9.43 7.60
CA HIS A 130 -9.64 8.98 7.80
C HIS A 130 -9.77 7.44 7.80
N CYS A 131 -9.02 6.74 6.94
CA CYS A 131 -8.99 5.27 6.96
C CYS A 131 -8.45 4.70 8.27
N LEU A 132 -7.46 5.38 8.89
CA LEU A 132 -6.87 4.98 10.17
C LEU A 132 -7.71 5.36 11.38
N LYS A 133 -8.69 6.26 11.21
CA LYS A 133 -9.49 6.84 12.30
C LYS A 133 -10.07 5.81 13.27
N PRO A 134 -10.77 4.73 12.82
CA PRO A 134 -11.36 3.77 13.75
C PRO A 134 -10.33 3.11 14.67
N LEU A 135 -9.13 2.82 14.16
CA LEU A 135 -8.06 2.17 14.92
C LEU A 135 -7.42 3.13 15.92
N ILE A 136 -7.23 4.39 15.53
CA ILE A 136 -6.64 5.42 16.38
C ILE A 136 -7.62 5.80 17.50
N GLU A 137 -8.89 5.98 17.18
CA GLU A 137 -9.91 6.33 18.16
C GLU A 137 -10.12 5.22 19.20
N ALA A 138 -10.08 3.94 18.80
CA ALA A 138 -10.15 2.82 19.73
C ALA A 138 -9.00 2.84 20.77
N ALA A 139 -7.79 3.26 20.39
CA ALA A 139 -6.69 3.47 21.34
C ALA A 139 -7.01 4.63 22.29
N ARG A 140 -7.45 5.78 21.74
CA ARG A 140 -7.70 7.01 22.49
C ARG A 140 -8.84 6.87 23.52
N GLU A 141 -9.93 6.17 23.17
CA GLU A 141 -11.03 5.88 24.08
C GLU A 141 -10.57 5.16 25.35
N ASN A 142 -9.53 4.34 25.23
CA ASN A 142 -8.92 3.62 26.35
C ASN A 142 -7.76 4.38 27.00
N ARG A 143 -7.51 5.65 26.65
CA ARG A 143 -6.36 6.45 27.08
C ARG A 143 -5.02 5.76 26.82
N GLN A 144 -4.91 5.10 25.67
CA GLN A 144 -3.71 4.40 25.22
C GLN A 144 -3.12 5.12 24.02
N ALA A 145 -1.83 4.93 23.77
CA ALA A 145 -1.16 5.48 22.61
C ALA A 145 -1.55 4.70 21.34
N ALA A 146 -1.47 5.35 20.19
CA ALA A 146 -1.51 4.71 18.88
C ALA A 146 -0.16 4.90 18.18
N LEU A 147 0.44 3.82 17.70
CA LEU A 147 1.67 3.84 16.89
C LEU A 147 1.38 3.34 15.49
N VAL A 148 1.39 4.23 14.51
CA VAL A 148 1.35 3.91 13.08
C VAL A 148 2.76 3.46 12.68
N LEU A 149 2.91 2.19 12.30
CA LEU A 149 4.21 1.55 12.09
C LEU A 149 4.42 1.20 10.62
N GLY A 150 5.24 1.99 9.92
CA GLY A 150 5.61 1.79 8.52
C GLY A 150 6.80 0.85 8.33
N HIS A 151 7.04 0.43 7.09
CA HIS A 151 8.22 -0.37 6.75
C HIS A 151 9.51 0.44 6.85
N GLY A 152 9.48 1.69 6.40
CA GLY A 152 10.67 2.51 6.18
C GLY A 152 11.24 2.30 4.78
N THR A 153 12.14 3.20 4.38
CA THR A 153 12.84 3.16 3.10
C THR A 153 14.08 4.05 3.13
N ASP A 154 15.12 3.71 2.40
CA ASP A 154 16.29 4.57 2.11
C ASP A 154 16.10 5.45 0.87
N HIS A 155 14.97 5.31 0.17
CA HIS A 155 14.60 6.18 -0.95
C HIS A 155 14.21 7.58 -0.42
N PRO A 156 14.48 8.70 -1.15
CA PRO A 156 14.07 10.06 -0.74
C PRO A 156 12.60 10.20 -0.36
N SER A 157 11.71 9.31 -0.81
CA SER A 157 10.32 9.26 -0.38
C SER A 157 10.11 8.90 1.10
N TRP A 158 11.18 8.64 1.87
CA TRP A 158 11.09 8.53 3.34
C TRP A 158 10.44 9.77 3.98
N THR A 159 10.58 10.93 3.33
CA THR A 159 9.93 12.19 3.76
C THR A 159 8.41 12.10 3.81
N SER A 160 7.80 11.16 3.10
CA SER A 160 6.35 10.89 3.18
C SER A 160 5.93 10.43 4.57
N TYR A 161 6.80 9.73 5.31
CA TYR A 161 6.52 9.37 6.71
C TYR A 161 6.54 10.61 7.61
N CYS A 162 7.47 11.55 7.39
CA CYS A 162 7.48 12.82 8.13
C CYS A 162 6.23 13.65 7.86
N ALA A 163 5.79 13.71 6.61
CA ALA A 163 4.55 14.40 6.24
C ALA A 163 3.33 13.73 6.89
N LEU A 164 3.28 12.39 6.88
CA LEU A 164 2.20 11.65 7.53
C LEU A 164 2.20 11.87 9.06
N GLU A 165 3.36 11.85 9.71
CA GLU A 165 3.49 12.13 11.14
C GLU A 165 2.97 13.53 11.48
N ALA A 166 3.36 14.55 10.70
CA ALA A 166 2.89 15.91 10.87
C ALA A 166 1.37 16.04 10.74
N GLU A 167 0.78 15.41 9.72
CA GLU A 167 -0.67 15.44 9.52
C GLU A 167 -1.42 14.63 10.59
N LEU A 168 -0.90 13.47 11.03
CA LEU A 168 -1.46 12.71 12.16
C LEU A 168 -1.45 13.54 13.44
N SER A 169 -0.32 14.20 13.73
CA SER A 169 -0.17 15.07 14.92
C SER A 169 -1.12 16.26 14.88
N LYS A 170 -1.30 16.87 13.71
CA LYS A 170 -2.22 17.99 13.50
C LYS A 170 -3.68 17.57 13.68
N TYR A 171 -4.07 16.38 13.21
CA TYR A 171 -5.45 15.92 13.24
C TYR A 171 -5.85 15.34 14.60
N TYR A 172 -4.98 14.54 15.22
CA TYR A 172 -5.30 13.83 16.47
C TYR A 172 -4.67 14.46 17.72
N GLY A 173 -3.63 15.28 17.58
CA GLY A 173 -2.88 15.80 18.73
C GLY A 173 -2.04 14.71 19.42
N PRO A 174 -1.76 14.87 20.74
CA PRO A 174 -0.89 13.96 21.49
C PRO A 174 -1.41 12.51 21.54
N GLY A 175 -0.49 11.57 21.73
CA GLY A 175 -0.79 10.14 21.88
C GLY A 175 -0.87 9.36 20.58
N VAL A 176 -0.63 10.01 19.44
CA VAL A 176 -0.51 9.34 18.14
C VAL A 176 0.93 9.52 17.64
N PHE A 177 1.60 8.42 17.35
CA PHE A 177 3.00 8.37 16.97
C PHE A 177 3.15 7.67 15.64
N LEU A 178 4.28 7.95 14.95
CA LEU A 178 4.70 7.22 13.78
C LEU A 178 6.15 6.74 13.97
N ALA A 179 6.40 5.50 13.58
CA ALA A 179 7.75 4.95 13.46
C ALA A 179 7.84 4.06 12.23
N THR A 180 9.07 3.65 11.91
CA THR A 180 9.34 2.69 10.84
C THR A 180 10.23 1.56 11.34
N LEU A 181 10.08 0.38 10.70
CA LEU A 181 10.90 -0.80 10.99
C LEU A 181 12.34 -0.64 10.53
N GLU A 182 12.54 0.03 9.41
CA GLU A 182 13.85 0.18 8.77
C GLU A 182 14.10 1.64 8.34
N LYS A 183 15.36 2.05 8.39
CA LYS A 183 15.99 3.17 7.64
C LYS A 183 15.18 4.48 7.51
N SER A 184 14.57 4.97 8.56
CA SER A 184 13.90 6.29 8.53
C SER A 184 14.11 7.04 9.82
N PRO A 185 14.02 8.38 9.82
CA PRO A 185 14.00 9.14 11.06
C PRO A 185 12.77 8.76 11.89
N GLY A 186 12.96 8.63 13.19
CA GLY A 186 11.93 8.14 14.11
C GLY A 186 12.02 6.63 14.33
N THR A 187 13.05 6.20 15.07
CA THR A 187 13.18 4.80 15.49
C THR A 187 12.09 4.46 16.51
N VAL A 188 11.75 3.19 16.59
CA VAL A 188 10.81 2.70 17.60
C VAL A 188 11.27 3.05 19.02
N ASP A 189 12.59 3.00 19.30
CA ASP A 189 13.16 3.37 20.59
C ASP A 189 12.83 4.83 20.96
N THR A 190 12.98 5.78 20.02
CA THR A 190 12.60 7.19 20.22
C THR A 190 11.11 7.33 20.53
N VAL A 191 10.26 6.55 19.88
CA VAL A 191 8.80 6.57 20.13
C VAL A 191 8.47 5.95 21.50
N ILE A 192 9.16 4.88 21.91
CA ILE A 192 9.00 4.30 23.25
C ILE A 192 9.32 5.34 24.34
N GLU A 193 10.41 6.11 24.18
CA GLU A 193 10.76 7.19 25.11
C GLU A 193 9.66 8.27 25.20
N LYS A 194 9.10 8.68 24.05
CA LYS A 194 7.98 9.63 24.01
C LYS A 194 6.74 9.05 24.70
N ILE A 195 6.37 7.81 24.41
CA ILE A 195 5.22 7.12 25.03
C ILE A 195 5.34 7.09 26.55
N LYS A 196 6.56 6.81 27.06
CA LYS A 196 6.85 6.81 28.50
C LYS A 196 6.80 8.21 29.10
N ALA A 197 7.39 9.21 28.42
CA ALA A 197 7.35 10.59 28.85
C ALA A 197 5.92 11.13 28.95
N ASP A 198 5.04 10.73 28.03
CA ASP A 198 3.61 11.06 28.03
C ASP A 198 2.78 10.18 28.95
N GLN A 199 3.42 9.31 29.74
CA GLN A 199 2.82 8.41 30.75
C GLN A 199 1.81 7.40 30.20
N PHE A 200 1.89 7.03 28.94
CA PHE A 200 1.10 5.94 28.40
C PHE A 200 1.67 4.57 28.86
N THR A 201 0.79 3.70 29.34
CA THR A 201 1.14 2.34 29.79
C THR A 201 0.80 1.25 28.79
N ALA A 202 0.12 1.62 27.70
CA ALA A 202 -0.23 0.72 26.61
C ALA A 202 -0.27 1.46 25.27
N VAL A 203 -0.05 0.71 24.20
CA VAL A 203 -0.01 1.23 22.82
C VAL A 203 -0.67 0.26 21.85
N HIS A 204 -1.46 0.81 20.92
CA HIS A 204 -1.97 0.10 19.76
C HIS A 204 -0.96 0.21 18.61
N ILE A 205 -0.44 -0.93 18.17
CA ILE A 205 0.41 -0.99 16.97
C ILE A 205 -0.49 -1.16 15.75
N ILE A 206 -0.48 -0.16 14.88
CA ILE A 206 -1.25 -0.11 13.64
C ILE A 206 -0.27 -0.29 12.47
N PRO A 207 -0.21 -1.49 11.83
CA PRO A 207 0.70 -1.72 10.71
C PRO A 207 0.36 -0.83 9.52
N PHE A 208 1.27 0.08 9.18
CA PHE A 208 1.17 0.91 7.98
C PHE A 208 1.87 0.23 6.80
N LEU A 209 1.41 -0.97 6.51
CA LEU A 209 1.88 -1.90 5.48
C LEU A 209 0.67 -2.31 4.63
N MET A 210 0.84 -2.50 3.33
CA MET A 210 -0.27 -2.95 2.49
C MET A 210 -0.87 -4.25 3.01
N VAL A 211 -0.04 -5.19 3.44
CA VAL A 211 -0.44 -6.47 4.03
C VAL A 211 0.41 -6.79 5.26
N ALA A 212 -0.18 -7.42 6.27
CA ALA A 212 0.51 -7.93 7.46
C ALA A 212 1.20 -9.27 7.12
N GLY A 213 2.23 -9.20 6.28
CA GLY A 213 2.94 -10.36 5.73
C GLY A 213 4.15 -10.81 6.57
N MET A 214 5.25 -11.15 5.89
CA MET A 214 6.46 -11.68 6.54
C MET A 214 7.10 -10.68 7.51
N HIS A 215 7.14 -9.38 7.17
CA HIS A 215 7.66 -8.34 8.06
C HIS A 215 6.87 -8.25 9.37
N PHE A 216 5.54 -8.30 9.29
CA PHE A 216 4.70 -8.34 10.49
C PHE A 216 5.07 -9.53 11.38
N LYS A 217 5.16 -10.73 10.80
CA LYS A 217 5.47 -11.95 11.55
C LYS A 217 6.88 -11.96 12.15
N ARG A 218 7.87 -11.47 11.40
CA ARG A 218 9.28 -11.54 11.84
C ARG A 218 9.68 -10.36 12.71
N ASP A 219 9.33 -9.15 12.28
CA ASP A 219 9.91 -7.92 12.82
C ASP A 219 9.00 -7.29 13.88
N ILE A 220 7.67 -7.53 13.81
CA ILE A 220 6.72 -6.98 14.79
C ILE A 220 6.44 -7.99 15.92
N ILE A 221 6.03 -9.21 15.61
CA ILE A 221 5.64 -10.22 16.61
C ILE A 221 6.64 -11.35 16.79
N GLY A 222 7.79 -11.31 16.09
CA GLY A 222 8.81 -12.35 16.17
C GLY A 222 9.46 -12.47 17.55
N GLU A 223 10.17 -13.58 17.78
CA GLU A 223 10.81 -13.91 19.07
C GLU A 223 12.18 -13.20 19.27
N LYS A 224 12.68 -12.51 18.24
CA LYS A 224 13.98 -11.84 18.34
C LYS A 224 13.94 -10.70 19.37
N PRO A 225 15.03 -10.46 20.13
CA PRO A 225 15.09 -9.39 21.13
C PRO A 225 14.74 -7.99 20.58
N GLU A 226 15.08 -7.74 19.31
CA GLU A 226 14.83 -6.50 18.59
C GLU A 226 13.44 -6.43 17.93
N SER A 227 12.58 -7.45 18.09
CA SER A 227 11.20 -7.36 17.61
C SER A 227 10.43 -6.28 18.36
N ILE A 228 9.50 -5.64 17.66
CA ILE A 228 8.70 -4.56 18.25
C ILE A 228 8.01 -5.01 19.53
N LYS A 229 7.45 -6.21 19.55
CA LYS A 229 6.83 -6.81 20.73
C LYS A 229 7.81 -6.83 21.90
N ASN A 230 9.00 -7.41 21.72
CA ASN A 230 9.97 -7.56 22.80
C ASN A 230 10.55 -6.21 23.27
N LEU A 231 10.73 -5.24 22.36
CA LEU A 231 11.17 -3.89 22.73
C LEU A 231 10.15 -3.19 23.65
N PHE A 232 8.86 -3.29 23.36
CA PHE A 232 7.82 -2.69 24.22
C PHE A 232 7.65 -3.44 25.53
N GLU A 233 7.67 -4.77 25.52
CA GLU A 233 7.62 -5.60 26.75
C GLU A 233 8.78 -5.27 27.70
N LYS A 234 10.02 -5.15 27.18
CA LYS A 234 11.21 -4.74 27.96
C LYS A 234 11.03 -3.36 28.59
N ASN A 235 10.28 -2.47 27.96
CA ASN A 235 10.00 -1.13 28.46
C ASN A 235 8.71 -1.03 29.31
N HIS A 236 8.11 -2.17 29.67
CA HIS A 236 6.87 -2.25 30.46
C HIS A 236 5.67 -1.52 29.86
N VAL A 237 5.61 -1.42 28.52
CA VAL A 237 4.46 -0.87 27.79
C VAL A 237 3.68 -2.03 27.18
N ARG A 238 2.40 -2.16 27.54
CA ARG A 238 1.52 -3.21 26.99
C ARG A 238 1.19 -2.96 25.53
N LEU A 239 1.15 -4.02 24.74
CA LEU A 239 0.84 -3.97 23.32
C LEU A 239 -0.58 -4.46 23.03
N HIS A 240 -1.27 -3.72 22.15
CA HIS A 240 -2.42 -4.16 21.41
C HIS A 240 -2.06 -4.18 19.92
N LEU A 241 -2.00 -5.38 19.33
CA LEU A 241 -1.56 -5.54 17.95
C LEU A 241 -2.76 -5.62 17.02
N HIS A 242 -2.80 -4.74 16.02
CA HIS A 242 -3.70 -4.88 14.89
C HIS A 242 -3.00 -5.73 13.82
N GLU A 243 -3.61 -6.85 13.44
CA GLU A 243 -3.02 -7.80 12.49
C GLU A 243 -3.41 -7.53 11.03
N GLN A 244 -4.22 -6.49 10.82
CA GLN A 244 -4.69 -6.12 9.48
C GLN A 244 -3.77 -5.09 8.84
N GLY A 245 -3.45 -5.31 7.56
CA GLY A 245 -2.76 -4.32 6.73
C GLY A 245 -3.75 -3.35 6.07
N LEU A 246 -3.20 -2.30 5.45
CA LEU A 246 -3.95 -1.21 4.80
C LEU A 246 -4.94 -1.72 3.73
N ALA A 247 -4.58 -2.80 3.00
CA ALA A 247 -5.42 -3.35 1.94
C ALA A 247 -6.81 -3.82 2.39
N THR A 248 -7.02 -4.00 3.69
CA THR A 248 -8.32 -4.41 4.25
C THR A 248 -9.07 -3.26 4.93
N LEU A 249 -8.43 -2.11 5.10
CA LEU A 249 -9.07 -0.96 5.75
C LEU A 249 -10.12 -0.33 4.83
N PRO A 250 -11.31 0.00 5.36
CA PRO A 250 -12.31 0.75 4.61
C PRO A 250 -11.75 2.07 4.08
N GLY A 251 -12.09 2.42 2.83
CA GLY A 251 -11.65 3.65 2.18
C GLY A 251 -10.31 3.57 1.43
N VAL A 252 -9.44 2.60 1.73
CA VAL A 252 -8.17 2.43 1.00
C VAL A 252 -8.40 2.08 -0.47
N ALA A 253 -9.40 1.25 -0.75
CA ALA A 253 -9.80 0.95 -2.13
C ALA A 253 -10.29 2.20 -2.87
N ASP A 254 -10.99 3.13 -2.21
CA ASP A 254 -11.47 4.37 -2.81
C ASP A 254 -10.33 5.29 -3.24
N ILE A 255 -9.24 5.36 -2.45
CA ILE A 255 -8.03 6.11 -2.80
C ILE A 255 -7.43 5.54 -4.09
N PHE A 256 -7.20 4.23 -4.15
CA PHE A 256 -6.68 3.59 -5.36
C PHE A 256 -7.64 3.70 -6.54
N ALA A 257 -8.95 3.63 -6.32
CA ALA A 257 -9.94 3.86 -7.37
C ALA A 257 -9.84 5.29 -7.93
N GLY A 258 -9.56 6.28 -7.09
CA GLY A 258 -9.26 7.65 -7.52
C GLY A 258 -8.02 7.72 -8.42
N HIS A 259 -6.94 7.06 -8.03
CA HIS A 259 -5.70 7.00 -8.81
C HIS A 259 -5.87 6.29 -10.16
N ILE A 260 -6.61 5.18 -10.18
CA ILE A 260 -6.94 4.46 -11.43
C ILE A 260 -7.77 5.36 -12.37
N ARG A 261 -8.80 6.06 -11.86
CA ARG A 261 -9.58 7.02 -12.67
C ARG A 261 -8.72 8.14 -13.22
N GLY A 262 -7.80 8.70 -12.40
CA GLY A 262 -6.83 9.71 -12.83
C GLY A 262 -5.93 9.21 -13.96
N ALA A 263 -5.45 7.97 -13.87
CA ALA A 263 -4.63 7.33 -14.90
C ALA A 263 -5.43 7.09 -16.19
N PHE A 264 -6.68 6.62 -16.12
CA PHE A 264 -7.54 6.51 -17.32
C PHE A 264 -7.80 7.88 -17.96
N ALA A 265 -7.99 8.94 -17.17
CA ALA A 265 -8.18 10.30 -17.70
C ALA A 265 -6.94 10.85 -18.44
N SER A 266 -5.75 10.34 -18.16
CA SER A 266 -4.51 10.73 -18.84
C SER A 266 -4.45 10.28 -20.32
N PHE A 267 -5.19 9.23 -20.70
CA PHE A 267 -5.31 8.83 -22.11
C PHE A 267 -6.07 9.84 -22.98
N ALA A 268 -6.85 10.72 -22.38
CA ALA A 268 -7.64 11.72 -23.10
C ALA A 268 -6.89 13.03 -23.32
N LYS A 269 -5.70 13.21 -22.73
CA LYS A 269 -4.90 14.42 -22.89
C LYS A 269 -3.96 14.23 -24.09
N PRO A 270 -4.04 15.08 -25.15
CA PRO A 270 -3.01 15.09 -26.16
C PRO A 270 -1.66 15.48 -25.51
N CYS A 271 -0.57 14.83 -25.94
CA CYS A 271 0.79 15.23 -25.61
C CYS A 271 1.11 16.62 -26.12
#